data_b13ae7c797efa8dfd89f17cb09bbcdd9
#
_entry.id   b13ae7c797efa8dfd89f17cb09bbcdd9
#
_cell.length_a   1.000
_cell.length_b   1.000
_cell.length_c   1.000
_cell.angle_alpha   90.00
_cell.angle_beta   90.00
_cell.angle_gamma   90.00
#
_symmetry.space_group_name_H-M   'P 1'
#
loop_
_entity.id
_entity.type
_entity.pdbx_description
1 polymer ?
#
loop_
_entity_poly.entity_id
_entity_poly.type
_entity_poly.pdbx_seq_one_letter_code
_entity_poly.pdbx_strand_id
1 'polypeptide(L)'
;MLRASADYSVGMTDTASDAYSIPQESIDLRDMIRQISEEQIAPRAHDIDASAEYPWDIRKLLAENDILGLPFDTEYGGTGTGALMLNIAIEQIAMSCASSSLILMVQDLGTLPIRLFGSDEQKARFLPSCASGEKSPAFALSEPEAGSDPGAMRTTAKLDGDEWVINGSKNWITNAGVADFYVVMASTDRENRRIGAFIVEADREGVSIGKLEKKMGIKGSPTGSPVFDEVRIPKENVIGDPEKGLSVALGV
;
A
#
# COMPACT_ATOMS: atom_id res chain seq x y z
N MET A 1 -19.16 -22.01 65.25
CA MET A 1 -18.62 -22.35 63.96
C MET A 1 -19.19 -21.38 62.95
N LEU A 2 -18.55 -20.27 62.70
CA LEU A 2 -18.95 -19.28 61.72
C LEU A 2 -17.75 -19.09 60.76
N ARG A 3 -17.93 -19.49 59.53
CA ARG A 3 -16.95 -19.19 58.47
C ARG A 3 -17.24 -17.77 57.97
N ALA A 4 -16.29 -16.89 58.14
CA ALA A 4 -16.27 -15.61 57.46
C ALA A 4 -15.86 -15.85 56.02
N SER A 5 -16.74 -15.57 55.07
CA SER A 5 -16.40 -15.42 53.65
C SER A 5 -15.76 -14.04 53.48
N ALA A 6 -14.48 -14.02 53.19
CA ALA A 6 -13.80 -12.80 52.75
C ALA A 6 -14.26 -12.47 51.33
N ASP A 7 -14.96 -11.35 51.26
CA ASP A 7 -15.41 -10.73 50.01
C ASP A 7 -14.19 -10.03 49.39
N TYR A 8 -13.53 -10.65 48.41
CA TYR A 8 -12.48 -10.03 47.59
C TYR A 8 -13.13 -9.31 46.41
N SER A 9 -13.88 -8.27 46.68
CA SER A 9 -14.17 -7.25 45.67
C SER A 9 -12.97 -6.30 45.60
N VAL A 10 -11.93 -6.71 44.91
CA VAL A 10 -10.93 -5.76 44.41
C VAL A 10 -11.64 -4.90 43.38
N GLY A 11 -11.90 -3.65 43.73
CA GLY A 11 -12.34 -2.63 42.80
C GLY A 11 -11.30 -2.49 41.69
N MET A 12 -11.52 -3.21 40.59
CA MET A 12 -10.83 -2.91 39.35
C MET A 12 -11.33 -1.54 38.89
N THR A 13 -10.50 -0.54 39.10
CA THR A 13 -10.74 0.79 38.54
C THR A 13 -10.79 0.64 37.01
N ASP A 14 -11.77 1.25 36.38
CA ASP A 14 -12.13 1.24 34.97
C ASP A 14 -11.02 1.67 33.98
N THR A 15 -9.82 1.99 34.47
CA THR A 15 -8.68 2.50 33.71
C THR A 15 -8.03 1.45 32.79
N ALA A 16 -8.25 0.15 33.05
CA ALA A 16 -7.70 -0.91 32.18
C ALA A 16 -8.62 -1.22 30.97
N SER A 17 -9.92 -0.93 31.05
CA SER A 17 -10.86 -1.08 29.94
C SER A 17 -10.66 0.01 28.87
N ASP A 18 -10.31 1.24 29.27
CA ASP A 18 -10.11 2.37 28.34
C ASP A 18 -8.88 2.22 27.45
N ALA A 19 -7.84 1.53 27.91
CA ALA A 19 -6.61 1.35 27.14
C ALA A 19 -6.80 0.46 25.87
N TYR A 20 -7.87 -0.33 25.83
CA TYR A 20 -8.22 -1.23 24.71
C TYR A 20 -9.58 -0.87 24.07
N SER A 21 -10.20 0.23 24.50
CA SER A 21 -11.43 0.69 23.89
C SER A 21 -11.17 1.30 22.52
N ILE A 22 -11.93 0.86 21.52
CA ILE A 22 -11.92 1.47 20.20
C ILE A 22 -12.73 2.78 20.28
N PRO A 23 -12.21 3.93 19.84
CA PRO A 23 -12.96 5.19 19.81
C PRO A 23 -14.31 5.07 19.12
N GLN A 24 -15.33 5.81 19.57
CA GLN A 24 -16.67 5.72 18.99
C GLN A 24 -16.68 6.02 17.49
N GLU A 25 -15.92 7.02 17.05
CA GLU A 25 -15.75 7.35 15.63
C GLU A 25 -15.20 6.20 14.79
N SER A 26 -14.31 5.37 15.38
CA SER A 26 -13.79 4.17 14.71
C SER A 26 -14.83 3.06 14.65
N ILE A 27 -15.72 2.98 15.65
CA ILE A 27 -16.87 2.05 15.65
C ILE A 27 -17.86 2.46 14.57
N ASP A 28 -18.18 3.74 14.47
CA ASP A 28 -19.13 4.27 13.48
C ASP A 28 -18.61 4.05 12.05
N LEU A 29 -17.33 4.32 11.81
CA LEU A 29 -16.66 4.01 10.53
C LEU A 29 -16.70 2.51 10.22
N ARG A 30 -16.36 1.67 11.20
CA ARG A 30 -16.40 0.21 11.06
C ARG A 30 -17.78 -0.27 10.61
N ASP A 31 -18.82 0.22 11.27
CA ASP A 31 -20.19 -0.24 11.01
C ASP A 31 -20.68 0.26 9.63
N MET A 32 -20.30 1.47 9.23
CA MET A 32 -20.56 1.99 7.87
C MET A 32 -19.86 1.14 6.81
N ILE A 33 -18.56 0.87 6.96
CA ILE A 33 -17.80 0.08 5.97
C ILE A 33 -18.30 -1.37 5.94
N ARG A 34 -18.65 -1.93 7.09
CA ARG A 34 -19.28 -3.28 7.15
C ARG A 34 -20.55 -3.33 6.32
N GLN A 35 -21.43 -2.36 6.49
CA GLN A 35 -22.67 -2.29 5.72
C GLN A 35 -22.39 -2.23 4.21
N ILE A 36 -21.52 -1.33 3.77
CA ILE A 36 -21.10 -1.22 2.36
C ILE A 36 -20.54 -2.56 1.86
N SER A 37 -19.70 -3.20 2.68
CA SER A 37 -19.05 -4.46 2.32
C SER A 37 -20.04 -5.61 2.17
N GLU A 38 -21.00 -5.74 3.10
CA GLU A 38 -22.03 -6.79 3.05
C GLU A 38 -23.03 -6.58 1.90
N GLU A 39 -23.44 -5.33 1.65
CA GLU A 39 -24.46 -5.02 0.64
C GLU A 39 -23.90 -4.97 -0.78
N GLN A 40 -22.66 -4.48 -0.98
CA GLN A 40 -22.14 -4.16 -2.32
C GLN A 40 -20.87 -4.95 -2.70
N ILE A 41 -20.03 -5.37 -1.74
CA ILE A 41 -18.80 -6.10 -2.04
C ILE A 41 -19.01 -7.62 -1.95
N ALA A 42 -19.66 -8.13 -0.89
CA ALA A 42 -19.87 -9.56 -0.68
C ALA A 42 -20.57 -10.25 -1.87
N PRO A 43 -21.62 -9.67 -2.50
CA PRO A 43 -22.26 -10.28 -3.65
C PRO A 43 -21.33 -10.46 -4.86
N ARG A 44 -20.25 -9.65 -4.96
CA ARG A 44 -19.29 -9.69 -6.05
C ARG A 44 -18.10 -10.61 -5.80
N ALA A 45 -17.88 -11.06 -4.55
CA ALA A 45 -16.66 -11.77 -4.14
C ALA A 45 -16.41 -13.05 -4.97
N HIS A 46 -17.46 -13.83 -5.24
CA HIS A 46 -17.36 -15.04 -6.05
C HIS A 46 -16.92 -14.75 -7.49
N ASP A 47 -17.53 -13.76 -8.13
CA ASP A 47 -17.24 -13.40 -9.53
C ASP A 47 -15.83 -12.80 -9.68
N ILE A 48 -15.42 -11.99 -8.71
CA ILE A 48 -14.06 -11.44 -8.65
C ILE A 48 -13.00 -12.55 -8.55
N ASP A 49 -13.24 -13.57 -7.71
CA ASP A 49 -12.31 -14.69 -7.61
C ASP A 49 -12.33 -15.58 -8.85
N ALA A 50 -13.50 -15.82 -9.44
CA ALA A 50 -13.67 -16.67 -10.62
C ALA A 50 -13.05 -16.04 -11.89
N SER A 51 -13.26 -14.73 -12.11
CA SER A 51 -12.72 -14.03 -13.28
C SER A 51 -11.22 -13.75 -13.15
N ALA A 52 -10.74 -13.60 -11.91
CA ALA A 52 -9.38 -13.13 -11.61
C ALA A 52 -9.05 -11.74 -12.22
N GLU A 53 -10.07 -10.93 -12.47
CA GLU A 53 -9.94 -9.56 -12.97
C GLU A 53 -9.94 -8.55 -11.83
N TYR A 54 -9.23 -7.44 -12.02
CA TYR A 54 -9.21 -6.36 -11.03
C TYR A 54 -10.59 -5.70 -10.93
N PRO A 55 -11.19 -5.60 -9.73
CA PRO A 55 -12.57 -5.13 -9.56
C PRO A 55 -12.64 -3.59 -9.59
N TRP A 56 -12.61 -3.01 -10.77
CA TRP A 56 -12.68 -1.56 -10.98
C TRP A 56 -13.94 -0.92 -10.42
N ASP A 57 -15.07 -1.65 -10.44
CA ASP A 57 -16.33 -1.22 -9.83
C ASP A 57 -16.23 -1.08 -8.31
N ILE A 58 -15.54 -2.00 -7.65
CA ILE A 58 -15.30 -1.90 -6.20
C ILE A 58 -14.31 -0.76 -5.90
N ARG A 59 -13.25 -0.59 -6.72
CA ARG A 59 -12.36 0.56 -6.57
C ARG A 59 -13.12 1.88 -6.64
N LYS A 60 -14.02 2.01 -7.63
CA LYS A 60 -14.87 3.19 -7.80
C LYS A 60 -15.78 3.40 -6.58
N LEU A 61 -16.41 2.33 -6.09
CA LEU A 61 -17.24 2.36 -4.87
C LEU A 61 -16.45 2.89 -3.66
N LEU A 62 -15.21 2.39 -3.46
CA LEU A 62 -14.37 2.84 -2.34
C LEU A 62 -13.95 4.31 -2.49
N ALA A 63 -13.68 4.78 -3.71
CA ALA A 63 -13.37 6.18 -4.01
C ALA A 63 -14.57 7.09 -3.75
N GLU A 64 -15.77 6.73 -4.24
CA GLU A 64 -17.01 7.51 -4.07
C GLU A 64 -17.48 7.64 -2.60
N ASN A 65 -16.97 6.78 -1.72
CA ASN A 65 -17.23 6.82 -0.28
C ASN A 65 -16.02 7.32 0.55
N ASP A 66 -15.05 7.99 -0.07
CA ASP A 66 -13.83 8.54 0.55
C ASP A 66 -12.97 7.51 1.29
N ILE A 67 -13.22 6.20 1.09
CA ILE A 67 -12.49 5.11 1.78
C ILE A 67 -11.04 5.05 1.30
N LEU A 68 -10.76 5.34 0.02
CA LEU A 68 -9.39 5.41 -0.49
C LEU A 68 -8.61 6.60 0.07
N GLY A 69 -9.30 7.60 0.63
CA GLY A 69 -8.73 8.75 1.30
C GLY A 69 -8.24 8.49 2.73
N LEU A 70 -8.62 7.35 3.35
CA LEU A 70 -8.29 7.03 4.76
C LEU A 70 -6.78 7.11 5.09
N PRO A 71 -5.85 6.64 4.25
CA PRO A 71 -4.42 6.71 4.56
C PRO A 71 -3.84 8.13 4.55
N PHE A 72 -4.51 9.10 3.90
CA PHE A 72 -3.90 10.39 3.56
C PHE A 72 -4.33 11.50 4.52
N ASP A 73 -3.42 12.46 4.71
CA ASP A 73 -3.69 13.67 5.47
C ASP A 73 -4.70 14.57 4.72
N THR A 74 -5.40 15.41 5.47
CA THR A 74 -6.44 16.30 4.93
C THR A 74 -5.92 17.31 3.93
N GLU A 75 -4.66 17.73 4.05
CA GLU A 75 -4.02 18.65 3.08
C GLU A 75 -3.88 18.04 1.67
N TYR A 76 -3.88 16.69 1.55
CA TYR A 76 -3.85 15.97 0.27
C TYR A 76 -5.21 15.41 -0.13
N GLY A 77 -6.29 15.86 0.51
CA GLY A 77 -7.66 15.41 0.21
C GLY A 77 -8.06 14.10 0.91
N GLY A 78 -7.27 13.66 1.88
CA GLY A 78 -7.60 12.49 2.70
C GLY A 78 -8.42 12.83 3.93
N THR A 79 -8.67 11.83 4.78
CA THR A 79 -9.47 11.96 5.99
C THR A 79 -8.65 12.29 7.25
N GLY A 80 -7.33 12.06 7.21
CA GLY A 80 -6.44 12.26 8.36
C GLY A 80 -6.70 11.32 9.55
N THR A 81 -7.34 10.18 9.32
CA THR A 81 -7.83 9.28 10.40
C THR A 81 -6.78 8.31 10.95
N GLY A 82 -5.65 8.18 10.26
CA GLY A 82 -4.51 7.38 10.73
C GLY A 82 -4.68 5.86 10.58
N ALA A 83 -3.67 5.13 11.07
CA ALA A 83 -3.51 3.70 10.82
C ALA A 83 -4.60 2.82 11.45
N LEU A 84 -5.17 3.22 12.60
CA LEU A 84 -6.21 2.42 13.25
C LEU A 84 -7.46 2.30 12.37
N MET A 85 -7.97 3.42 11.88
CA MET A 85 -9.16 3.45 11.02
C MET A 85 -8.91 2.76 9.68
N LEU A 86 -7.73 2.96 9.10
CA LEU A 86 -7.31 2.25 7.90
C LEU A 86 -7.38 0.73 8.08
N ASN A 87 -6.80 0.20 9.17
CA ASN A 87 -6.80 -1.24 9.42
C ASN A 87 -8.20 -1.79 9.71
N ILE A 88 -9.05 -1.05 10.43
CA ILE A 88 -10.45 -1.39 10.63
C ILE A 88 -11.19 -1.48 9.28
N ALA A 89 -10.97 -0.52 8.39
CA ALA A 89 -11.57 -0.51 7.06
C ALA A 89 -11.14 -1.73 6.23
N ILE A 90 -9.82 -2.00 6.19
CA ILE A 90 -9.25 -3.16 5.49
C ILE A 90 -9.87 -4.46 6.02
N GLU A 91 -9.99 -4.62 7.36
CA GLU A 91 -10.57 -5.80 7.98
C GLU A 91 -12.03 -6.01 7.54
N GLN A 92 -12.86 -4.96 7.59
CA GLN A 92 -14.28 -5.08 7.22
C GLN A 92 -14.45 -5.44 5.73
N ILE A 93 -13.67 -4.84 4.84
CA ILE A 93 -13.68 -5.18 3.42
C ILE A 93 -13.19 -6.63 3.20
N ALA A 94 -12.12 -7.03 3.90
CA ALA A 94 -11.53 -8.37 3.77
C ALA A 94 -12.49 -9.49 4.21
N MET A 95 -13.32 -9.25 5.21
CA MET A 95 -14.36 -10.20 5.66
C MET A 95 -15.36 -10.53 4.54
N SER A 96 -15.62 -9.60 3.63
CA SER A 96 -16.49 -9.79 2.47
C SER A 96 -15.72 -10.27 1.23
N CYS A 97 -14.57 -9.67 0.93
CA CYS A 97 -13.75 -10.00 -0.23
C CYS A 97 -12.28 -9.62 0.00
N ALA A 98 -11.43 -10.62 0.20
CA ALA A 98 -10.00 -10.41 0.40
C ALA A 98 -9.30 -9.74 -0.80
N SER A 99 -9.72 -10.02 -2.05
CA SER A 99 -9.20 -9.32 -3.23
C SER A 99 -9.49 -7.82 -3.18
N SER A 100 -10.71 -7.45 -2.78
CA SER A 100 -11.16 -6.05 -2.72
C SER A 100 -10.44 -5.26 -1.61
N SER A 101 -10.10 -5.88 -0.49
CA SER A 101 -9.38 -5.20 0.59
C SER A 101 -7.98 -4.76 0.19
N LEU A 102 -7.34 -5.48 -0.76
CA LEU A 102 -6.02 -5.10 -1.27
C LEU A 102 -6.03 -3.79 -2.07
N ILE A 103 -7.19 -3.35 -2.56
CA ILE A 103 -7.31 -2.05 -3.23
C ILE A 103 -6.90 -0.94 -2.25
N LEU A 104 -7.48 -0.94 -1.05
CA LEU A 104 -7.17 0.04 0.00
C LEU A 104 -5.77 -0.19 0.59
N MET A 105 -5.41 -1.45 0.87
CA MET A 105 -4.12 -1.78 1.47
C MET A 105 -2.94 -1.33 0.58
N VAL A 106 -3.04 -1.53 -0.74
CA VAL A 106 -1.96 -1.14 -1.66
C VAL A 106 -1.97 0.37 -1.94
N GLN A 107 -3.15 1.02 -1.82
CA GLN A 107 -3.23 2.48 -1.86
C GLN A 107 -2.39 3.11 -0.74
N ASP A 108 -2.43 2.54 0.46
CA ASP A 108 -1.57 2.93 1.57
C ASP A 108 -0.11 2.54 1.32
N LEU A 109 0.16 1.23 1.15
CA LEU A 109 1.52 0.68 1.02
C LEU A 109 2.33 1.35 -0.09
N GLY A 110 1.72 1.53 -1.27
CA GLY A 110 2.42 2.10 -2.44
C GLY A 110 2.71 3.60 -2.32
N THR A 111 1.95 4.33 -1.49
CA THR A 111 2.15 5.76 -1.23
C THR A 111 2.96 6.04 0.04
N LEU A 112 3.08 5.08 0.95
CA LEU A 112 3.73 5.27 2.24
C LEU A 112 5.18 5.78 2.13
N PRO A 113 6.02 5.32 1.18
CA PRO A 113 7.35 5.90 0.97
C PRO A 113 7.31 7.39 0.64
N ILE A 114 6.35 7.83 -0.20
CA ILE A 114 6.19 9.24 -0.56
C ILE A 114 5.72 10.04 0.65
N ARG A 115 4.75 9.53 1.40
CA ARG A 115 4.21 10.19 2.60
C ARG A 115 5.26 10.40 3.68
N LEU A 116 6.12 9.40 3.92
CA LEU A 116 7.11 9.45 5.00
C LEU A 116 8.41 10.14 4.60
N PHE A 117 8.86 10.00 3.36
CA PHE A 117 10.20 10.37 2.93
C PHE A 117 10.24 11.27 1.69
N GLY A 118 9.11 11.48 1.02
CA GLY A 118 9.00 12.33 -0.16
C GLY A 118 9.14 13.82 0.18
N SER A 119 9.58 14.61 -0.80
CA SER A 119 9.55 16.07 -0.70
C SER A 119 8.10 16.60 -0.75
N ASP A 120 7.91 17.86 -0.34
CA ASP A 120 6.59 18.48 -0.38
C ASP A 120 6.05 18.56 -1.82
N GLU A 121 6.94 18.76 -2.82
CA GLU A 121 6.57 18.75 -4.24
C GLU A 121 6.12 17.34 -4.70
N GLN A 122 6.81 16.29 -4.26
CA GLN A 122 6.41 14.91 -4.55
C GLN A 122 5.07 14.59 -3.92
N LYS A 123 4.86 14.94 -2.66
CA LYS A 123 3.59 14.75 -1.96
C LYS A 123 2.45 15.49 -2.66
N ALA A 124 2.63 16.77 -2.98
CA ALA A 124 1.65 17.57 -3.68
C ALA A 124 1.33 17.03 -5.10
N ARG A 125 2.29 16.42 -5.78
CA ARG A 125 2.12 15.85 -7.12
C ARG A 125 1.39 14.51 -7.13
N PHE A 126 1.66 13.63 -6.18
CA PHE A 126 1.20 12.24 -6.24
C PHE A 126 0.06 11.93 -5.28
N LEU A 127 0.04 12.51 -4.07
CA LEU A 127 -0.91 12.09 -3.04
C LEU A 127 -2.36 12.48 -3.30
N PRO A 128 -2.70 13.68 -3.83
CA PRO A 128 -4.10 14.04 -4.06
C PRO A 128 -4.84 13.12 -5.02
N SER A 129 -4.19 12.71 -6.11
CA SER A 129 -4.77 11.77 -7.08
C SER A 129 -4.90 10.34 -6.52
N CYS A 130 -4.07 9.98 -5.55
CA CYS A 130 -4.23 8.73 -4.82
C CYS A 130 -5.35 8.81 -3.78
N ALA A 131 -5.46 9.92 -3.05
CA ALA A 131 -6.52 10.12 -2.05
C ALA A 131 -7.92 10.10 -2.67
N SER A 132 -8.08 10.73 -3.84
CA SER A 132 -9.33 10.71 -4.61
C SER A 132 -9.63 9.36 -5.27
N GLY A 133 -8.68 8.44 -5.31
CA GLY A 133 -8.81 7.17 -6.04
C GLY A 133 -8.62 7.30 -7.56
N GLU A 134 -8.22 8.45 -8.08
CA GLU A 134 -7.91 8.62 -9.51
C GLU A 134 -6.71 7.76 -9.92
N LYS A 135 -5.64 7.74 -9.09
CA LYS A 135 -4.42 6.97 -9.35
C LYS A 135 -4.18 5.85 -8.36
N SER A 136 -3.55 4.80 -8.86
CA SER A 136 -3.21 3.57 -8.17
C SER A 136 -1.70 3.41 -8.08
N PRO A 137 -1.12 3.28 -6.88
CA PRO A 137 0.30 3.00 -6.72
C PRO A 137 0.61 1.50 -6.73
N ALA A 138 1.90 1.19 -6.85
CA ALA A 138 2.45 -0.12 -6.48
C ALA A 138 3.81 0.05 -5.79
N PHE A 139 4.13 -0.85 -4.86
CA PHE A 139 5.42 -0.91 -4.18
C PHE A 139 6.28 -2.04 -4.74
N ALA A 140 7.41 -1.71 -5.33
CA ALA A 140 8.23 -2.64 -6.12
C ALA A 140 9.61 -2.84 -5.48
N LEU A 141 9.68 -3.73 -4.47
CA LEU A 141 10.91 -4.08 -3.75
C LEU A 141 11.50 -5.41 -4.23
N SER A 142 10.73 -6.50 -4.14
CA SER A 142 11.21 -7.87 -4.30
C SER A 142 11.68 -8.19 -5.71
N GLU A 143 12.69 -9.05 -5.79
CA GLU A 143 13.23 -9.61 -7.04
C GLU A 143 13.38 -11.13 -6.93
N PRO A 144 13.56 -11.87 -8.04
CA PRO A 144 13.77 -13.32 -7.99
C PRO A 144 14.90 -13.74 -7.04
N GLU A 145 16.00 -12.97 -6.99
CA GLU A 145 17.17 -13.25 -6.16
C GLU A 145 17.25 -12.39 -4.89
N ALA A 146 16.31 -11.46 -4.67
CA ALA A 146 16.30 -10.53 -3.54
C ALA A 146 14.92 -10.47 -2.89
N GLY A 147 14.64 -11.41 -2.01
CA GLY A 147 13.45 -11.45 -1.16
C GLY A 147 13.79 -11.02 0.26
N SER A 148 14.15 -11.98 1.13
CA SER A 148 14.52 -11.72 2.53
C SER A 148 15.81 -10.90 2.70
N ASP A 149 16.68 -10.87 1.70
CA ASP A 149 17.82 -9.96 1.63
C ASP A 149 17.60 -8.94 0.49
N PRO A 150 16.89 -7.83 0.73
CA PRO A 150 16.67 -6.82 -0.29
C PRO A 150 17.96 -6.11 -0.74
N GLY A 151 19.03 -6.15 0.08
CA GLY A 151 20.33 -5.61 -0.29
C GLY A 151 21.03 -6.37 -1.44
N ALA A 152 20.54 -7.55 -1.79
CA ALA A 152 21.08 -8.36 -2.90
C ALA A 152 20.41 -8.01 -4.26
N MET A 153 19.55 -6.99 -4.32
CA MET A 153 18.81 -6.63 -5.54
C MET A 153 19.73 -6.35 -6.74
N ARG A 154 19.22 -6.67 -7.92
CA ARG A 154 19.91 -6.52 -9.19
C ARG A 154 19.41 -5.36 -10.05
N THR A 155 18.19 -4.91 -9.84
CA THR A 155 17.67 -3.69 -10.46
C THR A 155 18.59 -2.53 -10.11
N THR A 156 19.02 -1.78 -11.09
CA THR A 156 19.98 -0.65 -10.95
C THR A 156 19.32 0.66 -11.29
N ALA A 157 19.75 1.72 -10.62
CA ALA A 157 19.45 3.10 -11.00
C ALA A 157 20.78 3.86 -11.14
N LYS A 158 21.04 4.45 -12.30
CA LYS A 158 22.25 5.23 -12.58
C LYS A 158 21.86 6.64 -12.94
N LEU A 159 22.52 7.61 -12.33
CA LEU A 159 22.34 9.02 -12.68
C LEU A 159 23.07 9.32 -13.99
N ASP A 160 22.35 9.87 -14.97
CA ASP A 160 22.85 10.29 -16.28
C ASP A 160 22.34 11.71 -16.55
N GLY A 161 23.20 12.68 -16.27
CA GLY A 161 22.83 14.11 -16.30
C GLY A 161 21.78 14.44 -15.24
N ASP A 162 20.61 14.88 -15.67
CA ASP A 162 19.48 15.25 -14.81
C ASP A 162 18.39 14.15 -14.74
N GLU A 163 18.72 12.92 -15.15
CA GLU A 163 17.81 11.79 -15.14
C GLU A 163 18.44 10.57 -14.45
N TRP A 164 17.58 9.77 -13.80
CA TRP A 164 17.94 8.42 -13.40
C TRP A 164 17.53 7.43 -14.50
N VAL A 165 18.41 6.52 -14.82
CA VAL A 165 18.16 5.40 -15.75
C VAL A 165 18.01 4.14 -14.94
N ILE A 166 16.83 3.52 -15.00
CA ILE A 166 16.48 2.32 -14.23
C ILE A 166 16.47 1.10 -15.16
N ASN A 167 17.20 0.05 -14.73
CA ASN A 167 17.29 -1.21 -15.44
C ASN A 167 17.09 -2.39 -14.49
N GLY A 168 16.21 -3.32 -14.86
CA GLY A 168 15.99 -4.55 -14.10
C GLY A 168 14.56 -5.03 -14.12
N SER A 169 14.23 -5.92 -13.20
CA SER A 169 12.87 -6.45 -13.05
C SER A 169 12.55 -6.72 -11.58
N LYS A 170 11.29 -6.57 -11.25
CA LYS A 170 10.75 -6.89 -9.92
C LYS A 170 9.85 -8.12 -10.01
N ASN A 171 9.61 -8.77 -8.87
CA ASN A 171 8.80 -9.97 -8.81
C ASN A 171 7.76 -9.90 -7.71
N TRP A 172 6.60 -10.50 -7.97
CA TRP A 172 5.45 -10.55 -7.05
C TRP A 172 4.92 -9.19 -6.62
N ILE A 173 4.93 -8.23 -7.53
CA ILE A 173 4.45 -6.88 -7.25
C ILE A 173 2.93 -6.84 -7.37
N THR A 174 2.26 -6.48 -6.28
CA THR A 174 0.82 -6.25 -6.26
C THR A 174 0.49 -4.99 -7.06
N ASN A 175 -0.64 -4.98 -7.75
CA ASN A 175 -1.05 -3.97 -8.73
C ASN A 175 -0.20 -3.91 -10.01
N ALA A 176 0.68 -4.88 -10.27
CA ALA A 176 1.37 -4.94 -11.56
C ALA A 176 0.36 -4.99 -12.71
N GLY A 177 0.47 -4.05 -13.64
CA GLY A 177 -0.41 -3.91 -14.81
C GLY A 177 -1.67 -3.08 -14.58
N VAL A 178 -1.97 -2.65 -13.33
CA VAL A 178 -3.09 -1.74 -13.02
C VAL A 178 -2.64 -0.48 -12.28
N ALA A 179 -1.40 -0.44 -11.81
CA ALA A 179 -0.84 0.74 -11.16
C ALA A 179 -0.53 1.84 -12.17
N ASP A 180 -0.76 3.10 -11.79
CA ASP A 180 -0.38 4.29 -12.55
C ASP A 180 1.09 4.66 -12.33
N PHE A 181 1.65 4.26 -11.19
CA PHE A 181 3.08 4.40 -10.91
C PHE A 181 3.57 3.34 -9.92
N TYR A 182 4.86 3.12 -9.96
CA TYR A 182 5.59 2.22 -9.07
C TYR A 182 6.54 3.01 -8.18
N VAL A 183 6.59 2.71 -6.88
CA VAL A 183 7.75 3.06 -6.05
C VAL A 183 8.74 1.91 -6.14
N VAL A 184 9.82 2.14 -6.89
CA VAL A 184 10.82 1.13 -7.24
C VAL A 184 12.05 1.29 -6.37
N MET A 185 12.44 0.23 -5.66
CA MET A 185 13.73 0.15 -5.00
C MET A 185 14.78 -0.32 -6.01
N ALA A 186 15.86 0.41 -6.18
CA ALA A 186 16.93 0.06 -7.12
C ALA A 186 18.31 0.35 -6.53
N SER A 187 19.28 -0.48 -6.90
CA SER A 187 20.67 -0.29 -6.44
C SER A 187 21.32 0.89 -7.17
N THR A 188 21.82 1.82 -6.41
CA THR A 188 22.64 2.95 -6.90
C THR A 188 24.13 2.64 -6.84
N ASP A 189 24.55 1.73 -5.95
CA ASP A 189 25.91 1.22 -5.83
C ASP A 189 25.86 -0.24 -5.31
N ARG A 190 26.09 -1.19 -6.20
CA ARG A 190 26.03 -2.61 -5.87
C ARG A 190 27.18 -3.07 -4.97
N GLU A 191 28.36 -2.49 -5.13
CA GLU A 191 29.54 -2.89 -4.35
C GLU A 191 29.36 -2.52 -2.88
N ASN A 192 28.78 -1.34 -2.62
CA ASN A 192 28.51 -0.85 -1.28
C ASN A 192 27.08 -1.14 -0.80
N ARG A 193 26.29 -1.93 -1.58
CA ARG A 193 24.91 -2.31 -1.28
C ARG A 193 23.98 -1.10 -1.03
N ARG A 194 24.22 0.01 -1.74
CA ARG A 194 23.40 1.21 -1.63
C ARG A 194 22.17 1.09 -2.52
N ILE A 195 21.07 1.52 -1.99
CA ILE A 195 19.73 1.40 -2.63
C ILE A 195 19.07 2.78 -2.57
N GLY A 196 18.44 3.18 -3.65
CA GLY A 196 17.53 4.32 -3.74
C GLY A 196 16.08 3.87 -3.88
N ALA A 197 15.16 4.79 -3.58
CA ALA A 197 13.73 4.64 -3.83
C ALA A 197 13.30 5.64 -4.92
N PHE A 198 12.58 5.20 -5.93
CA PHE A 198 12.29 5.99 -7.14
C PHE A 198 10.83 5.90 -7.52
N ILE A 199 10.20 7.03 -7.87
CA ILE A 199 8.85 7.07 -8.43
C ILE A 199 8.95 6.92 -9.93
N VAL A 200 8.36 5.86 -10.46
CA VAL A 200 8.36 5.52 -11.89
C VAL A 200 6.91 5.44 -12.38
N GLU A 201 6.49 6.37 -13.22
CA GLU A 201 5.16 6.34 -13.83
C GLU A 201 5.07 5.13 -14.78
N ALA A 202 3.91 4.45 -14.78
CA ALA A 202 3.73 3.18 -15.47
C ALA A 202 3.69 3.30 -17.01
N ASP A 203 3.40 4.49 -17.51
CA ASP A 203 3.31 4.83 -18.94
C ASP A 203 4.65 5.27 -19.56
N ARG A 204 5.75 5.26 -18.77
CA ARG A 204 7.08 5.61 -19.31
C ARG A 204 7.57 4.58 -20.29
N GLU A 205 8.27 5.07 -21.31
CA GLU A 205 9.00 4.19 -22.25
C GLU A 205 9.96 3.28 -21.48
N GLY A 206 9.98 1.99 -21.86
CA GLY A 206 10.79 0.98 -21.20
C GLY A 206 10.12 0.29 -20.01
N VAL A 207 8.96 0.78 -19.51
CA VAL A 207 8.16 0.08 -18.50
C VAL A 207 7.27 -0.95 -19.19
N SER A 208 7.34 -2.18 -18.73
CA SER A 208 6.46 -3.25 -19.20
C SER A 208 6.12 -4.22 -18.08
N ILE A 209 5.09 -5.02 -18.31
CA ILE A 209 4.71 -6.08 -17.39
C ILE A 209 5.06 -7.42 -18.02
N GLY A 210 5.95 -8.15 -17.37
CA GLY A 210 6.31 -9.49 -17.78
C GLY A 210 5.20 -10.48 -17.48
N LYS A 211 5.42 -11.35 -16.49
CA LYS A 211 4.45 -12.38 -16.10
C LYS A 211 3.44 -11.84 -15.07
N LEU A 212 2.15 -12.10 -15.28
CA LEU A 212 1.14 -12.04 -14.21
C LEU A 212 0.96 -13.43 -13.61
N GLU A 213 0.91 -13.49 -12.27
CA GLU A 213 0.85 -14.75 -11.54
C GLU A 213 -0.58 -15.31 -11.48
N LYS A 214 -0.70 -16.63 -11.76
CA LYS A 214 -1.92 -17.38 -11.45
C LYS A 214 -1.88 -17.80 -10.00
N LYS A 215 -2.76 -17.22 -9.20
CA LYS A 215 -2.75 -17.43 -7.75
C LYS A 215 -3.82 -18.41 -7.28
N MET A 216 -3.61 -19.03 -6.13
CA MET A 216 -4.55 -19.91 -5.48
C MET A 216 -5.75 -19.13 -4.88
N GLY A 217 -5.50 -17.92 -4.38
CA GLY A 217 -6.50 -17.00 -3.80
C GLY A 217 -6.15 -15.56 -4.08
N ILE A 218 -7.02 -14.63 -3.63
CA ILE A 218 -6.89 -13.18 -3.85
C ILE A 218 -6.67 -12.88 -5.35
N LYS A 219 -7.42 -13.59 -6.21
CA LYS A 219 -7.16 -13.60 -7.65
C LYS A 219 -7.51 -12.28 -8.31
N GLY A 220 -8.50 -11.53 -7.80
CA GLY A 220 -8.85 -10.20 -8.29
C GLY A 220 -7.83 -9.10 -7.97
N SER A 221 -6.76 -9.40 -7.21
CA SER A 221 -5.64 -8.48 -7.00
C SER A 221 -4.46 -8.93 -7.88
N PRO A 222 -4.16 -8.26 -9.00
CA PRO A 222 -3.10 -8.69 -9.90
C PRO A 222 -1.74 -8.63 -9.20
N THR A 223 -0.93 -9.64 -9.45
CA THR A 223 0.43 -9.75 -8.93
C THR A 223 1.33 -10.15 -10.09
N GLY A 224 2.42 -9.43 -10.31
CA GLY A 224 3.24 -9.68 -11.48
C GLY A 224 4.66 -9.17 -11.35
N SER A 225 5.35 -9.19 -12.49
CA SER A 225 6.77 -8.84 -12.62
C SER A 225 6.94 -7.63 -13.52
N PRO A 226 6.95 -6.39 -12.97
CA PRO A 226 7.33 -5.22 -13.73
C PRO A 226 8.77 -5.32 -14.22
N VAL A 227 9.00 -4.90 -15.45
CA VAL A 227 10.30 -4.85 -16.11
C VAL A 227 10.60 -3.41 -16.49
N PHE A 228 11.82 -3.00 -16.24
CA PHE A 228 12.35 -1.67 -16.51
C PHE A 228 13.55 -1.84 -17.45
N ASP A 229 13.44 -1.31 -18.67
CA ASP A 229 14.48 -1.38 -19.71
C ASP A 229 14.82 0.04 -20.14
N GLU A 230 15.98 0.53 -19.69
CA GLU A 230 16.45 1.91 -19.93
C GLU A 230 15.42 3.00 -19.54
N VAL A 231 14.64 2.76 -18.48
CA VAL A 231 13.58 3.68 -18.04
C VAL A 231 14.20 4.95 -17.48
N ARG A 232 13.92 6.07 -18.14
CA ARG A 232 14.40 7.40 -17.73
C ARG A 232 13.35 8.12 -16.89
N ILE A 233 13.76 8.60 -15.73
CA ILE A 233 12.95 9.41 -14.84
C ILE A 233 13.72 10.67 -14.43
N PRO A 234 13.04 11.80 -14.20
CA PRO A 234 13.66 13.01 -13.68
C PRO A 234 14.39 12.75 -12.35
N LYS A 235 15.47 13.46 -12.09
CA LYS A 235 16.20 13.31 -10.82
C LYS A 235 15.33 13.60 -9.59
N GLU A 236 14.31 14.43 -9.74
CA GLU A 236 13.35 14.79 -8.71
C GLU A 236 12.41 13.63 -8.30
N ASN A 237 12.38 12.54 -9.07
CA ASN A 237 11.58 11.35 -8.76
C ASN A 237 12.27 10.42 -7.75
N VAL A 238 13.47 10.74 -7.26
CA VAL A 238 14.08 10.02 -6.13
C VAL A 238 13.41 10.42 -4.82
N ILE A 239 13.04 9.43 -4.01
CA ILE A 239 12.44 9.63 -2.68
C ILE A 239 13.56 9.67 -1.64
N GLY A 240 13.74 10.83 -1.01
CA GLY A 240 14.76 11.03 0.01
C GLY A 240 16.20 10.93 -0.55
N ASP A 241 17.07 10.29 0.20
CA ASP A 241 18.50 10.11 -0.16
C ASP A 241 18.65 8.86 -1.05
N PRO A 242 19.22 8.98 -2.27
CA PRO A 242 19.38 7.85 -3.20
C PRO A 242 20.29 6.73 -2.70
N GLU A 243 20.98 6.93 -1.59
CA GLU A 243 21.84 5.93 -0.96
C GLU A 243 21.20 5.27 0.28
N LYS A 244 20.05 5.78 0.74
CA LYS A 244 19.35 5.34 1.95
C LYS A 244 17.96 4.71 1.70
N GLY A 245 17.71 4.29 0.48
CA GLY A 245 16.41 3.68 0.11
C GLY A 245 16.07 2.42 0.91
N LEU A 246 17.06 1.69 1.45
CA LEU A 246 16.76 0.58 2.35
C LEU A 246 16.03 1.06 3.62
N SER A 247 16.38 2.23 4.15
CA SER A 247 15.66 2.83 5.28
C SER A 247 14.24 3.23 4.89
N VAL A 248 14.02 3.67 3.64
CA VAL A 248 12.68 3.92 3.08
C VAL A 248 11.90 2.61 3.01
N ALA A 249 12.51 1.55 2.46
CA ALA A 249 11.85 0.24 2.30
C ALA A 249 11.49 -0.43 3.63
N LEU A 250 12.27 -0.22 4.68
CA LEU A 250 12.03 -0.80 6.02
C LEU A 250 11.18 0.10 6.92
N GLY A 251 10.91 1.34 6.54
CA GLY A 251 10.02 2.26 7.22
C GLY A 251 8.55 2.16 6.78
N VAL A 252 8.29 1.29 5.82
CA VAL A 252 6.97 1.08 5.16
C VAL A 252 6.23 -0.13 5.72
#